data_9af9818c1aadc2d9424b034566dbdfee
#
_entry.id   9af9818c1aadc2d9424b034566dbdfee
#
_cell.length_a   1.000
_cell.length_b   1.000
_cell.length_c   1.000
_cell.angle_alpha   90.00
_cell.angle_beta   90.00
_cell.angle_gamma   90.00
#
_symmetry.space_group_name_H-M   'P 1'
#
loop_
_entity.id
_entity.type
_entity.pdbx_description
1 polymer ?
#
loop_
_entity_poly.entity_id
_entity_poly.type
_entity_poly.pdbx_seq_one_letter_code
_entity_poly.pdbx_strand_id
1 'polypeptide(L)'
;MAGDKYLMAAVGYRNQKAVLPVSGKGFAYGNGEELPFLSFTEACSHSGLDGLCVFDLSESEEDHEKTIHAVKEAVRLLDIPVFLGGRIKRLEDVKKYLYAGAEAVFLDGGNEDNIDLIKEAADRFGTEKIWVQISSAEQMRRVAEFHQLGAGKIFAEKQAFLAGETFLTEETPVPVLILTENQDAAELLRQKNIEGVVYPAGEPESGWYMRQKKKLSEQGISVDILNSQIPWSQFRTNQDGLIPVIVQDYKTSEVLMLAYMNEQAFEDTLSTGKMHYFSRSRQSQWEKGETSGHFQYVKALFLDCDNDTLLAKVHQIGAACHTGSRSCFFQTLAQKEYQTSNPLKVFEDVFAVIQDRKIHPKEGSYTNYLFDKGIDKILKKVGEEATEIVIAAKNPDPEEVKYEISDFLYHVMVLMAEKGVTWEEITQELANR
;
A
#
# COMPACT_ATOMS: atom_id res chain seq x y z
N MET A 1 17.58 -19.78 -2.64
CA MET A 1 18.05 -18.47 -3.12
C MET A 1 17.79 -17.50 -1.96
N ALA A 2 18.68 -16.57 -1.67
CA ALA A 2 18.40 -15.53 -0.69
C ALA A 2 17.22 -14.69 -1.25
N GLY A 3 16.23 -14.38 -0.41
CA GLY A 3 15.12 -13.53 -0.80
C GLY A 3 15.60 -12.11 -1.13
N ASP A 4 14.73 -11.30 -1.73
CA ASP A 4 15.02 -9.90 -2.02
C ASP A 4 15.26 -9.11 -0.73
N LYS A 5 16.15 -8.12 -0.82
CA LYS A 5 16.43 -7.19 0.28
C LYS A 5 15.46 -6.02 0.25
N TYR A 6 15.02 -5.58 1.43
CA TYR A 6 14.02 -4.53 1.57
C TYR A 6 14.64 -3.14 1.74
N LEU A 7 14.07 -2.15 1.07
CA LEU A 7 14.31 -0.73 1.31
C LEU A 7 13.03 -0.11 1.87
N MET A 8 13.06 0.25 3.13
CA MET A 8 11.91 0.76 3.87
C MET A 8 12.16 2.18 4.40
N ALA A 9 11.12 2.85 4.85
CA ALA A 9 11.23 4.13 5.54
C ALA A 9 10.62 4.07 6.94
N ALA A 10 11.10 4.93 7.84
CA ALA A 10 10.55 5.12 9.18
C ALA A 10 10.08 6.55 9.39
N VAL A 11 8.87 6.71 9.93
CA VAL A 11 8.23 7.99 10.23
C VAL A 11 7.55 7.94 11.60
N GLY A 12 7.53 9.06 12.31
CA GLY A 12 6.72 9.23 13.51
C GLY A 12 5.29 9.62 13.17
N TYR A 13 4.36 9.26 14.04
CA TYR A 13 2.98 9.77 13.99
C TYR A 13 2.64 10.51 15.27
N ARG A 14 2.11 11.73 15.15
CA ARG A 14 1.61 12.54 16.26
C ARG A 14 0.53 13.52 15.77
N ASN A 15 -0.62 13.53 16.40
CA ASN A 15 -1.70 14.50 16.14
C ASN A 15 -2.12 14.58 14.65
N GLN A 16 -2.35 13.45 14.02
CA GLN A 16 -2.73 13.31 12.59
C GLN A 16 -1.64 13.76 11.59
N LYS A 17 -0.42 13.91 12.06
CA LYS A 17 0.71 14.30 11.24
C LYS A 17 1.79 13.23 11.21
N ALA A 18 2.41 13.07 10.05
CA ALA A 18 3.69 12.42 9.90
C ALA A 18 4.76 13.34 10.48
N VAL A 19 5.56 12.86 11.42
CA VAL A 19 6.65 13.59 12.03
C VAL A 19 7.94 13.03 11.45
N LEU A 20 8.68 13.84 10.70
CA LEU A 20 9.94 13.41 10.13
C LEU A 20 11.03 13.39 11.21
N PRO A 21 12.00 12.47 11.14
CA PRO A 21 13.16 12.47 12.05
C PRO A 21 13.96 13.75 11.92
N VAL A 22 14.56 14.19 13.03
CA VAL A 22 15.42 15.38 13.05
C VAL A 22 16.74 15.04 12.34
N SER A 23 17.06 15.76 11.28
CA SER A 23 18.28 15.55 10.48
C SER A 23 19.55 15.50 11.35
N GLY A 24 20.38 14.47 11.11
CA GLY A 24 21.63 14.25 11.84
C GLY A 24 21.47 13.76 13.28
N LYS A 25 20.25 13.39 13.71
CA LYS A 25 19.96 12.83 15.04
C LYS A 25 19.33 11.44 14.98
N GLY A 26 19.54 10.71 13.88
CA GLY A 26 18.97 9.37 13.69
C GLY A 26 17.45 9.38 13.67
N PHE A 27 16.84 8.51 14.45
CA PHE A 27 15.39 8.36 14.56
C PHE A 27 14.76 9.18 15.69
N ALA A 28 15.38 10.30 16.05
CA ALA A 28 14.80 11.23 17.01
C ALA A 28 13.74 12.11 16.34
N TYR A 29 12.51 12.00 16.79
CA TYR A 29 11.37 12.71 16.20
C TYR A 29 11.06 14.07 16.82
N GLY A 30 11.47 14.34 18.00
CA GLY A 30 11.38 15.64 18.74
C GLY A 30 10.50 16.72 18.11
N ASN A 31 11.14 17.79 17.62
CA ASN A 31 10.54 18.88 16.86
C ASN A 31 10.83 18.72 15.36
N GLY A 32 10.72 17.50 14.82
CA GLY A 32 10.85 17.22 13.39
C GLY A 32 9.76 17.94 12.57
N GLU A 33 9.99 18.03 11.27
CA GLU A 33 9.02 18.55 10.34
C GLU A 33 7.72 17.71 10.38
N GLU A 34 6.57 18.38 10.31
CA GLU A 34 5.26 17.76 10.38
C GLU A 34 4.50 17.93 9.06
N LEU A 35 4.07 16.80 8.48
CA LEU A 35 3.30 16.74 7.23
C LEU A 35 1.94 16.05 7.47
N PRO A 36 0.90 16.31 6.65
CA PRO A 36 -0.34 15.55 6.73
C PRO A 36 -0.09 14.05 6.55
N PHE A 37 -0.49 13.21 7.51
CA PHE A 37 -0.09 11.80 7.57
C PHE A 37 -0.55 10.99 6.36
N LEU A 38 -1.83 11.08 5.97
CA LEU A 38 -2.37 10.29 4.87
C LEU A 38 -1.72 10.64 3.54
N SER A 39 -1.59 11.92 3.22
CA SER A 39 -0.93 12.36 1.98
C SER A 39 0.54 11.96 1.93
N PHE A 40 1.23 12.03 3.09
CA PHE A 40 2.62 11.62 3.20
C PHE A 40 2.78 10.10 2.97
N THR A 41 1.95 9.29 3.62
CA THR A 41 2.01 7.83 3.48
C THR A 41 1.65 7.38 2.08
N GLU A 42 0.66 8.01 1.44
CA GLU A 42 0.31 7.78 0.03
C GLU A 42 1.52 8.08 -0.90
N ALA A 43 2.21 9.20 -0.70
CA ALA A 43 3.41 9.51 -1.46
C ALA A 43 4.54 8.48 -1.23
N CYS A 44 4.71 7.98 0.01
CA CYS A 44 5.64 6.88 0.32
C CYS A 44 5.31 5.59 -0.44
N SER A 45 4.02 5.21 -0.52
CA SER A 45 3.58 4.01 -1.25
C SER A 45 3.99 4.01 -2.73
N HIS A 46 4.10 5.19 -3.32
CA HIS A 46 4.47 5.34 -4.73
C HIS A 46 5.94 5.65 -4.97
N SER A 47 6.74 5.75 -3.93
CA SER A 47 8.18 6.09 -4.03
C SER A 47 9.09 4.91 -4.38
N GLY A 48 8.57 3.67 -4.38
CA GLY A 48 9.33 2.42 -4.57
C GLY A 48 9.82 1.80 -3.26
N LEU A 49 9.25 2.19 -2.11
CA LEU A 49 9.48 1.55 -0.83
C LEU A 49 8.87 0.14 -0.79
N ASP A 50 9.51 -0.75 -0.03
CA ASP A 50 9.02 -2.11 0.26
C ASP A 50 8.18 -2.17 1.54
N GLY A 51 8.11 -1.08 2.29
CA GLY A 51 7.30 -0.98 3.50
C GLY A 51 7.55 0.31 4.28
N LEU A 52 6.63 0.63 5.18
CA LEU A 52 6.65 1.82 6.01
C LEU A 52 6.59 1.45 7.50
N CYS A 53 7.60 1.85 8.27
CA CYS A 53 7.63 1.73 9.72
C CYS A 53 7.08 3.02 10.34
N VAL A 54 6.02 2.90 11.14
CA VAL A 54 5.40 4.04 11.82
C VAL A 54 5.62 3.93 13.33
N PHE A 55 6.21 4.98 13.92
CA PHE A 55 6.39 5.11 15.36
C PHE A 55 5.24 5.92 15.95
N ASP A 56 4.45 5.31 16.80
CA ASP A 56 3.44 6.02 17.59
C ASP A 56 4.13 6.90 18.66
N LEU A 57 4.05 8.21 18.46
CA LEU A 57 4.59 9.23 19.35
C LEU A 57 3.53 9.84 20.27
N SER A 58 2.35 9.24 20.39
CA SER A 58 1.26 9.76 21.21
C SER A 58 1.62 9.79 22.70
N GLU A 59 1.25 10.87 23.38
CA GLU A 59 1.52 11.08 24.79
C GLU A 59 0.35 10.65 25.68
N SER A 60 -0.88 10.65 25.16
CA SER A 60 -2.11 10.26 25.85
C SER A 60 -2.75 9.01 25.26
N GLU A 61 -3.64 8.36 26.01
CA GLU A 61 -4.42 7.21 25.52
C GLU A 61 -5.39 7.63 24.39
N GLU A 62 -5.94 8.84 24.50
CA GLU A 62 -6.83 9.39 23.47
C GLU A 62 -6.09 9.58 22.14
N ASP A 63 -4.85 10.06 22.18
CA ASP A 63 -4.04 10.25 20.96
C ASP A 63 -3.58 8.90 20.38
N HIS A 64 -3.31 7.90 21.24
CA HIS A 64 -3.04 6.54 20.83
C HIS A 64 -4.21 5.93 20.03
N GLU A 65 -5.45 6.10 20.48
CA GLU A 65 -6.62 5.66 19.72
C GLU A 65 -6.75 6.38 18.36
N LYS A 66 -6.40 7.66 18.29
CA LYS A 66 -6.34 8.41 17.03
C LYS A 66 -5.27 7.87 16.10
N THR A 67 -4.10 7.46 16.63
CA THR A 67 -3.03 6.80 15.85
C THR A 67 -3.56 5.52 15.21
N ILE A 68 -4.22 4.67 15.98
CA ILE A 68 -4.79 3.41 15.49
C ILE A 68 -5.77 3.66 14.34
N HIS A 69 -6.65 4.66 14.49
CA HIS A 69 -7.61 5.03 13.45
C HIS A 69 -6.92 5.54 12.18
N ALA A 70 -5.95 6.45 12.32
CA ALA A 70 -5.22 7.00 11.18
C ALA A 70 -4.40 5.94 10.42
N VAL A 71 -3.77 5.01 11.15
CA VAL A 71 -3.07 3.89 10.53
C VAL A 71 -4.03 2.97 9.79
N LYS A 72 -5.22 2.69 10.35
CA LYS A 72 -6.24 1.90 9.67
C LYS A 72 -6.69 2.57 8.36
N GLU A 73 -6.81 3.90 8.33
CA GLU A 73 -7.09 4.64 7.09
C GLU A 73 -5.92 4.57 6.11
N ALA A 74 -4.69 4.76 6.60
CA ALA A 74 -3.49 4.69 5.74
C ALA A 74 -3.33 3.31 5.09
N VAL A 75 -3.45 2.22 5.86
CA VAL A 75 -3.32 0.84 5.35
C VAL A 75 -4.29 0.56 4.20
N ARG A 76 -5.49 1.15 4.21
CA ARG A 76 -6.46 1.01 3.12
C ARG A 76 -6.04 1.68 1.81
N LEU A 77 -5.21 2.72 1.90
CA LEU A 77 -4.75 3.51 0.75
C LEU A 77 -3.41 3.00 0.20
N LEU A 78 -2.63 2.30 1.02
CA LEU A 78 -1.28 1.90 0.70
C LEU A 78 -1.24 0.54 0.01
N ASP A 79 -0.39 0.41 -1.01
CA ASP A 79 -0.05 -0.86 -1.67
C ASP A 79 1.22 -1.51 -1.07
N ILE A 80 1.75 -0.96 0.04
CA ILE A 80 2.93 -1.47 0.75
C ILE A 80 2.59 -1.81 2.20
N PRO A 81 3.26 -2.80 2.80
CA PRO A 81 3.02 -3.16 4.20
C PRO A 81 3.41 -2.03 5.16
N VAL A 82 2.63 -1.90 6.23
CA VAL A 82 2.87 -0.95 7.33
C VAL A 82 3.23 -1.72 8.59
N PHE A 83 4.28 -1.27 9.26
CA PHE A 83 4.78 -1.84 10.50
C PHE A 83 4.67 -0.79 11.61
N LEU A 84 4.19 -1.20 12.78
CA LEU A 84 3.88 -0.27 13.88
C LEU A 84 4.68 -0.55 15.12
N GLY A 85 5.16 0.50 15.76
CA GLY A 85 5.80 0.44 17.06
C GLY A 85 5.66 1.73 17.86
N GLY A 86 6.34 1.79 18.99
CA GLY A 86 6.13 2.85 19.96
C GLY A 86 4.88 2.57 20.82
N ARG A 87 4.80 3.19 21.98
CA ARG A 87 3.68 3.12 22.94
C ARG A 87 2.99 1.75 23.14
N ILE A 88 3.66 0.64 22.91
CA ILE A 88 3.17 -0.69 23.27
C ILE A 88 3.49 -0.95 24.73
N LYS A 89 2.47 -1.18 25.57
CA LYS A 89 2.59 -1.44 27.00
C LYS A 89 1.94 -2.75 27.43
N ARG A 90 1.02 -3.27 26.64
CA ARG A 90 0.21 -4.46 26.96
C ARG A 90 -0.21 -5.17 25.67
N LEU A 91 -0.62 -6.43 25.81
CA LEU A 91 -1.05 -7.27 24.68
C LEU A 91 -2.21 -6.66 23.88
N GLU A 92 -3.09 -5.90 24.52
CA GLU A 92 -4.20 -5.24 23.83
C GLU A 92 -3.71 -4.17 22.85
N ASP A 93 -2.59 -3.49 23.11
CA ASP A 93 -2.00 -2.51 22.19
C ASP A 93 -1.44 -3.22 20.94
N VAL A 94 -0.76 -4.37 21.11
CA VAL A 94 -0.33 -5.24 20.01
C VAL A 94 -1.51 -5.67 19.15
N LYS A 95 -2.59 -6.15 19.79
CA LYS A 95 -3.81 -6.57 19.10
C LYS A 95 -4.43 -5.44 18.31
N LYS A 96 -4.55 -4.25 18.88
CA LYS A 96 -5.13 -3.08 18.21
C LYS A 96 -4.33 -2.69 16.96
N TYR A 97 -3.01 -2.71 17.02
CA TYR A 97 -2.15 -2.40 15.88
C TYR A 97 -2.31 -3.43 14.75
N LEU A 98 -2.28 -4.73 15.08
CA LEU A 98 -2.48 -5.77 14.07
C LEU A 98 -3.89 -5.72 13.46
N TYR A 99 -4.93 -5.41 14.25
CA TYR A 99 -6.30 -5.27 13.76
C TYR A 99 -6.55 -3.96 12.99
N ALA A 100 -5.68 -2.96 13.17
CA ALA A 100 -5.66 -1.78 12.30
C ALA A 100 -5.06 -2.09 10.92
N GLY A 101 -4.47 -3.27 10.74
CA GLY A 101 -3.90 -3.74 9.49
C GLY A 101 -2.37 -3.65 9.41
N ALA A 102 -1.68 -3.44 10.54
CA ALA A 102 -0.23 -3.55 10.56
C ALA A 102 0.21 -4.98 10.20
N GLU A 103 1.20 -5.09 9.32
CA GLU A 103 1.78 -6.39 8.92
C GLU A 103 2.52 -7.05 10.09
N ALA A 104 3.25 -6.25 10.89
CA ALA A 104 3.86 -6.67 12.14
C ALA A 104 4.00 -5.47 13.08
N VAL A 105 4.29 -5.76 14.35
CA VAL A 105 4.56 -4.74 15.37
C VAL A 105 5.99 -4.88 15.89
N PHE A 106 6.61 -3.76 16.31
CA PHE A 106 7.93 -3.79 16.94
C PHE A 106 7.87 -3.23 18.35
N LEU A 107 8.34 -4.06 19.30
CA LEU A 107 8.41 -3.75 20.71
C LEU A 107 9.79 -3.17 21.05
N ASP A 108 9.85 -2.22 21.98
CA ASP A 108 11.13 -1.67 22.47
C ASP A 108 11.85 -2.69 23.34
N GLY A 109 12.99 -3.20 22.86
CA GLY A 109 13.85 -4.14 23.58
C GLY A 109 14.59 -3.53 24.79
N GLY A 110 14.50 -2.21 24.98
CA GLY A 110 15.01 -1.52 26.15
C GLY A 110 14.02 -1.43 27.32
N ASN A 111 12.76 -1.77 27.07
CA ASN A 111 11.72 -1.75 28.07
C ASN A 111 11.50 -3.17 28.63
N GLU A 112 11.84 -3.40 29.90
CA GLU A 112 11.72 -4.71 30.56
C GLU A 112 10.27 -5.23 30.56
N ASP A 113 9.26 -4.35 30.68
CA ASP A 113 7.84 -4.74 30.63
C ASP A 113 7.47 -5.34 29.26
N ASN A 114 8.15 -4.95 28.18
CA ASN A 114 7.92 -5.48 26.85
C ASN A 114 8.53 -6.88 26.63
N ILE A 115 9.50 -7.28 27.43
CA ILE A 115 10.19 -8.56 27.25
C ILE A 115 9.24 -9.73 27.55
N ASP A 116 8.51 -9.66 28.66
CA ASP A 116 7.48 -10.66 28.98
C ASP A 116 6.35 -10.65 27.91
N LEU A 117 6.06 -9.47 27.36
CA LEU A 117 5.03 -9.30 26.34
C LEU A 117 5.41 -9.95 25.00
N ILE A 118 6.71 -10.06 24.65
CA ILE A 118 7.18 -10.68 23.40
C ILE A 118 6.60 -12.10 23.28
N LYS A 119 6.78 -12.91 24.35
CA LYS A 119 6.31 -14.30 24.34
C LYS A 119 4.80 -14.40 24.22
N GLU A 120 4.07 -13.65 25.04
CA GLU A 120 2.60 -13.67 25.04
C GLU A 120 2.04 -13.25 23.66
N ALA A 121 2.64 -12.23 23.04
CA ALA A 121 2.25 -11.73 21.72
C ALA A 121 2.59 -12.74 20.62
N ALA A 122 3.79 -13.33 20.64
CA ALA A 122 4.22 -14.32 19.67
C ALA A 122 3.38 -15.62 19.72
N ASP A 123 3.06 -16.10 20.92
CA ASP A 123 2.19 -17.27 21.11
C ASP A 123 0.76 -17.03 20.58
N ARG A 124 0.29 -15.79 20.59
CA ARG A 124 -1.08 -15.44 20.18
C ARG A 124 -1.22 -15.04 18.72
N PHE A 125 -0.25 -14.34 18.16
CA PHE A 125 -0.35 -13.71 16.83
C PHE A 125 0.64 -14.29 15.80
N GLY A 126 1.58 -15.12 16.22
CA GLY A 126 2.66 -15.64 15.39
C GLY A 126 3.96 -14.85 15.55
N THR A 127 5.07 -15.56 15.47
CA THR A 127 6.42 -14.97 15.64
C THR A 127 6.75 -13.96 14.54
N GLU A 128 6.27 -14.18 13.31
CA GLU A 128 6.47 -13.30 12.16
C GLU A 128 5.85 -11.90 12.35
N LYS A 129 4.85 -11.78 13.23
CA LYS A 129 4.17 -10.52 13.54
C LYS A 129 4.85 -9.71 14.65
N ILE A 130 5.82 -10.28 15.34
CA ILE A 130 6.45 -9.66 16.51
C ILE A 130 7.93 -9.42 16.23
N TRP A 131 8.30 -8.15 16.17
CA TRP A 131 9.68 -7.70 16.00
C TRP A 131 10.15 -7.02 17.27
N VAL A 132 11.48 -6.91 17.46
CA VAL A 132 12.07 -6.20 18.61
C VAL A 132 12.99 -5.10 18.10
N GLN A 133 12.71 -3.87 18.54
CA GLN A 133 13.55 -2.72 18.26
C GLN A 133 14.74 -2.71 19.21
N ILE A 134 15.93 -2.45 18.67
CA ILE A 134 17.20 -2.39 19.39
C ILE A 134 17.91 -1.07 19.09
N SER A 135 18.20 -0.30 20.12
CA SER A 135 18.86 1.00 20.05
C SER A 135 20.25 1.04 20.73
N SER A 136 20.67 -0.05 21.38
CA SER A 136 21.97 -0.12 22.08
C SER A 136 22.68 -1.46 21.89
N ALA A 137 24.03 -1.45 22.07
CA ALA A 137 24.84 -2.67 22.04
C ALA A 137 24.50 -3.65 23.19
N GLU A 138 23.97 -3.14 24.31
CA GLU A 138 23.53 -3.96 25.43
C GLU A 138 22.30 -4.79 25.05
N GLN A 139 21.34 -4.19 24.39
CA GLN A 139 20.16 -4.89 23.85
C GLN A 139 20.55 -5.91 22.79
N MET A 140 21.56 -5.60 21.93
CA MET A 140 22.07 -6.57 20.95
C MET A 140 22.60 -7.85 21.59
N ARG A 141 23.14 -7.80 22.81
CA ARG A 141 23.58 -9.01 23.54
C ARG A 141 22.42 -9.94 23.89
N ARG A 142 21.20 -9.43 23.92
CA ARG A 142 19.99 -10.17 24.28
C ARG A 142 19.23 -10.72 23.07
N VAL A 143 19.76 -10.59 21.86
CA VAL A 143 19.07 -11.05 20.62
C VAL A 143 18.67 -12.52 20.69
N ALA A 144 19.54 -13.38 21.23
CA ALA A 144 19.23 -14.80 21.41
C ALA A 144 18.04 -15.01 22.37
N GLU A 145 17.96 -14.24 23.44
CA GLU A 145 16.83 -14.24 24.39
C GLU A 145 15.54 -13.78 23.69
N PHE A 146 15.58 -12.66 22.97
CA PHE A 146 14.40 -12.16 22.24
C PHE A 146 13.90 -13.17 21.23
N HIS A 147 14.79 -13.83 20.51
CA HIS A 147 14.43 -14.90 19.57
C HIS A 147 13.78 -16.10 20.28
N GLN A 148 14.34 -16.54 21.40
CA GLN A 148 13.75 -17.65 22.20
C GLN A 148 12.36 -17.29 22.76
N LEU A 149 12.11 -16.01 23.03
CA LEU A 149 10.80 -15.50 23.44
C LEU A 149 9.81 -15.39 22.27
N GLY A 150 10.27 -15.54 21.03
CA GLY A 150 9.41 -15.54 19.84
C GLY A 150 9.51 -14.28 18.97
N ALA A 151 10.55 -13.45 19.13
CA ALA A 151 10.80 -12.37 18.18
C ALA A 151 11.17 -12.96 16.80
N GLY A 152 10.35 -12.66 15.80
CA GLY A 152 10.57 -13.11 14.43
C GLY A 152 11.59 -12.27 13.67
N LYS A 153 11.81 -11.03 14.09
CA LYS A 153 12.76 -10.11 13.44
C LYS A 153 13.35 -9.10 14.42
N ILE A 154 14.56 -8.67 14.15
CA ILE A 154 15.22 -7.58 14.88
C ILE A 154 15.20 -6.31 14.03
N PHE A 155 14.86 -5.20 14.65
CA PHE A 155 14.82 -3.87 14.06
C PHE A 155 15.86 -2.99 14.77
N ALA A 156 17.10 -2.99 14.27
CA ALA A 156 18.25 -2.42 15.00
C ALA A 156 18.71 -1.08 14.42
N GLU A 157 19.05 -0.15 15.29
CA GLU A 157 19.83 1.02 14.89
C GLU A 157 21.24 0.60 14.43
N LYS A 158 21.75 1.21 13.36
CA LYS A 158 23.05 0.86 12.76
C LYS A 158 24.17 0.85 13.79
N GLN A 159 24.23 1.84 14.68
CA GLN A 159 25.29 1.93 15.68
C GLN A 159 25.22 0.79 16.71
N ALA A 160 24.02 0.45 17.17
CA ALA A 160 23.79 -0.68 18.05
C ALA A 160 24.18 -2.01 17.38
N PHE A 161 23.79 -2.18 16.14
CA PHE A 161 24.14 -3.35 15.33
C PHE A 161 25.66 -3.50 15.20
N LEU A 162 26.39 -2.49 14.72
CA LEU A 162 27.84 -2.57 14.52
C LEU A 162 28.62 -2.82 15.83
N ALA A 163 28.13 -2.30 16.96
CA ALA A 163 28.74 -2.54 18.26
C ALA A 163 28.47 -3.95 18.82
N GLY A 164 27.45 -4.64 18.29
CA GLY A 164 26.99 -5.94 18.78
C GLY A 164 26.85 -7.02 17.72
N GLU A 165 27.34 -6.84 16.50
CA GLU A 165 27.17 -7.81 15.38
C GLU A 165 27.71 -9.20 15.70
N THR A 166 28.72 -9.30 16.56
CA THR A 166 29.32 -10.58 17.01
C THR A 166 28.36 -11.45 17.83
N PHE A 167 27.24 -10.90 18.30
CA PHE A 167 26.21 -11.65 19.03
C PHE A 167 25.19 -12.33 18.09
N LEU A 168 25.22 -12.01 16.80
CA LEU A 168 24.48 -12.75 15.78
C LEU A 168 25.34 -13.93 15.31
N THR A 169 25.01 -15.12 15.77
CA THR A 169 25.72 -16.35 15.43
C THR A 169 24.95 -17.16 14.39
N GLU A 170 25.60 -18.16 13.76
CA GLU A 170 24.90 -19.13 12.87
C GLU A 170 23.84 -19.93 13.63
N GLU A 171 23.97 -20.06 14.95
CA GLU A 171 23.01 -20.77 15.81
C GLU A 171 21.79 -19.93 16.16
N THR A 172 21.83 -18.61 15.91
CA THR A 172 20.71 -17.68 16.17
C THR A 172 20.42 -16.86 14.92
N PRO A 173 19.89 -17.47 13.85
CA PRO A 173 19.67 -16.83 12.57
C PRO A 173 18.40 -15.97 12.62
N VAL A 174 18.44 -14.86 13.36
CA VAL A 174 17.32 -13.90 13.38
C VAL A 174 17.49 -12.89 12.24
N PRO A 175 16.49 -12.71 11.39
CA PRO A 175 16.49 -11.67 10.38
C PRO A 175 16.59 -10.28 10.99
N VAL A 176 17.41 -9.41 10.39
CA VAL A 176 17.65 -8.04 10.89
C VAL A 176 17.30 -7.00 9.84
N LEU A 177 16.55 -5.99 10.25
CA LEU A 177 16.36 -4.73 9.53
C LEU A 177 17.21 -3.65 10.21
N ILE A 178 17.99 -2.91 9.42
CA ILE A 178 18.91 -1.89 9.96
C ILE A 178 18.34 -0.49 9.71
N LEU A 179 18.10 0.25 10.81
CA LEU A 179 17.81 1.67 10.73
C LEU A 179 19.10 2.44 10.47
N THR A 180 19.17 3.16 9.35
CA THR A 180 20.38 3.88 8.94
C THR A 180 20.07 5.15 8.18
N GLU A 181 20.84 6.20 8.41
CA GLU A 181 20.85 7.42 7.60
C GLU A 181 21.78 7.30 6.36
N ASN A 182 22.60 6.25 6.32
CA ASN A 182 23.56 6.08 5.25
C ASN A 182 22.90 5.63 3.96
N GLN A 183 23.02 6.43 2.91
CA GLN A 183 22.47 6.14 1.58
C GLN A 183 23.20 4.99 0.87
N ASP A 184 24.42 4.64 1.28
CA ASP A 184 25.13 3.45 0.78
C ASP A 184 24.93 2.26 1.72
N ALA A 185 23.88 1.49 1.42
CA ALA A 185 23.49 0.32 2.20
C ALA A 185 24.11 -1.00 1.69
N ALA A 186 24.88 -0.96 0.59
CA ALA A 186 25.33 -2.17 -0.09
C ALA A 186 26.17 -3.08 0.80
N GLU A 187 27.06 -2.53 1.62
CA GLU A 187 27.91 -3.28 2.54
C GLU A 187 27.09 -4.01 3.61
N LEU A 188 26.10 -3.33 4.19
CA LEU A 188 25.19 -3.92 5.16
C LEU A 188 24.39 -5.06 4.53
N LEU A 189 23.76 -4.81 3.36
CA LEU A 189 22.88 -5.76 2.70
C LEU A 189 23.58 -7.03 2.19
N ARG A 190 24.91 -7.02 2.05
CA ARG A 190 25.69 -8.24 1.72
C ARG A 190 25.81 -9.22 2.89
N GLN A 191 25.57 -8.75 4.10
CA GLN A 191 25.61 -9.63 5.28
C GLN A 191 24.39 -10.56 5.28
N LYS A 192 24.63 -11.84 5.64
CA LYS A 192 23.65 -12.94 5.49
C LYS A 192 22.34 -12.70 6.24
N ASN A 193 22.41 -12.16 7.46
CA ASN A 193 21.25 -12.01 8.35
C ASN A 193 20.53 -10.67 8.15
N ILE A 194 21.05 -9.75 7.33
CA ILE A 194 20.39 -8.48 7.06
C ILE A 194 19.41 -8.66 5.91
N GLU A 195 18.12 -8.50 6.19
CA GLU A 195 17.05 -8.57 5.20
C GLU A 195 16.76 -7.23 4.54
N GLY A 196 17.06 -6.12 5.20
CA GLY A 196 16.79 -4.82 4.64
C GLY A 196 17.37 -3.66 5.45
N VAL A 197 17.19 -2.48 4.88
CA VAL A 197 17.52 -1.21 5.51
C VAL A 197 16.28 -0.32 5.61
N VAL A 198 16.21 0.43 6.69
CA VAL A 198 15.14 1.37 6.97
C VAL A 198 15.74 2.77 7.09
N TYR A 199 15.32 3.67 6.23
CA TYR A 199 15.79 5.04 6.23
C TYR A 199 14.87 5.95 7.04
N PRO A 200 15.39 7.00 7.68
CA PRO A 200 14.55 8.09 8.14
C PRO A 200 13.73 8.61 6.95
N ALA A 201 12.41 8.65 7.10
CA ALA A 201 11.58 9.22 6.06
C ALA A 201 11.90 10.71 5.92
N GLY A 202 12.26 11.12 4.70
CA GLY A 202 12.33 12.51 4.29
C GLY A 202 11.12 12.88 3.44
N GLU A 203 11.10 14.09 2.87
CA GLU A 203 10.15 14.36 1.79
C GLU A 203 10.34 13.28 0.71
N PRO A 204 9.27 12.55 0.34
CA PRO A 204 9.40 11.47 -0.63
C PRO A 204 9.81 12.06 -1.98
N GLU A 205 11.11 12.16 -2.19
CA GLU A 205 11.65 12.53 -3.49
C GLU A 205 11.26 11.41 -4.45
N SER A 206 10.31 11.71 -5.27
CA SER A 206 9.70 10.77 -6.17
C SER A 206 10.76 10.04 -7.01
N GLY A 207 10.82 8.72 -6.85
CA GLY A 207 11.75 7.84 -7.54
C GLY A 207 13.12 7.65 -6.86
N TRP A 208 13.40 8.25 -5.70
CA TRP A 208 14.69 8.06 -5.01
C TRP A 208 14.91 6.59 -4.62
N TYR A 209 13.94 5.93 -4.01
CA TYR A 209 14.06 4.53 -3.58
C TYR A 209 14.24 3.58 -4.77
N MET A 210 13.52 3.79 -5.88
CA MET A 210 13.72 2.99 -7.09
C MET A 210 15.12 3.16 -7.65
N ARG A 211 15.66 4.39 -7.70
CA ARG A 211 17.04 4.62 -8.11
C ARG A 211 18.07 3.97 -7.18
N GLN A 212 17.82 3.96 -5.85
CA GLN A 212 18.69 3.23 -4.92
C GLN A 212 18.62 1.72 -5.15
N LYS A 213 17.45 1.16 -5.34
CA LYS A 213 17.26 -0.26 -5.68
C LYS A 213 18.00 -0.61 -6.98
N LYS A 214 17.91 0.22 -8.02
CA LYS A 214 18.65 0.00 -9.26
C LYS A 214 20.17 -0.05 -9.03
N LYS A 215 20.73 0.91 -8.26
CA LYS A 215 22.15 0.89 -7.88
C LYS A 215 22.56 -0.37 -7.11
N LEU A 216 21.72 -0.84 -6.19
CA LEU A 216 21.97 -2.06 -5.42
C LEU A 216 21.93 -3.29 -6.32
N SER A 217 20.98 -3.36 -7.23
CA SER A 217 20.89 -4.44 -8.24
C SER A 217 22.12 -4.49 -9.13
N GLU A 218 22.61 -3.34 -9.61
CA GLU A 218 23.87 -3.23 -10.38
C GLU A 218 25.10 -3.70 -9.59
N GLN A 219 25.05 -3.65 -8.26
CA GLN A 219 26.07 -4.18 -7.35
C GLN A 219 25.85 -5.66 -6.95
N GLY A 220 24.88 -6.34 -7.59
CA GLY A 220 24.59 -7.75 -7.38
C GLY A 220 23.76 -8.05 -6.13
N ILE A 221 23.08 -7.07 -5.55
CA ILE A 221 22.16 -7.23 -4.43
C ILE A 221 20.76 -7.43 -4.99
N SER A 222 20.10 -8.54 -4.62
CA SER A 222 18.71 -8.81 -5.03
C SER A 222 17.76 -7.88 -4.30
N VAL A 223 17.03 -7.07 -5.04
CA VAL A 223 16.01 -6.11 -4.58
C VAL A 223 14.84 -6.12 -5.56
N ASP A 224 13.66 -5.80 -5.07
CA ASP A 224 12.48 -5.68 -5.93
C ASP A 224 12.55 -4.42 -6.80
N ILE A 225 12.80 -4.62 -8.10
CA ILE A 225 12.87 -3.55 -9.11
C ILE A 225 12.07 -3.92 -10.35
N LEU A 226 11.63 -2.90 -11.06
CA LEU A 226 11.07 -3.09 -12.40
C LEU A 226 12.20 -3.45 -13.37
N ASN A 227 12.28 -4.72 -13.75
CA ASN A 227 13.21 -5.23 -14.73
C ASN A 227 12.47 -5.72 -15.96
N SER A 228 12.94 -5.31 -17.14
CA SER A 228 12.46 -5.90 -18.37
C SER A 228 13.07 -7.29 -18.59
N GLN A 229 12.21 -8.28 -18.82
CA GLN A 229 12.63 -9.63 -19.23
C GLN A 229 13.04 -9.69 -20.71
N ILE A 230 12.63 -8.70 -21.49
CA ILE A 230 12.86 -8.60 -22.92
C ILE A 230 13.67 -7.32 -23.18
N PRO A 231 14.87 -7.39 -23.79
CA PRO A 231 15.66 -6.20 -24.09
C PRO A 231 14.99 -5.34 -25.17
N TRP A 232 15.19 -4.02 -25.09
CA TRP A 232 14.63 -3.07 -26.06
C TRP A 232 14.89 -3.43 -27.52
N SER A 233 16.05 -4.02 -27.83
CA SER A 233 16.43 -4.46 -29.18
C SER A 233 15.50 -5.50 -29.82
N GLN A 234 14.63 -6.12 -29.03
CA GLN A 234 13.59 -7.05 -29.51
C GLN A 234 12.24 -6.38 -29.76
N PHE A 235 12.10 -5.09 -29.41
CA PHE A 235 10.88 -4.33 -29.66
C PHE A 235 10.84 -3.90 -31.14
N ARG A 236 9.66 -3.98 -31.74
CA ARG A 236 9.40 -3.50 -33.09
C ARG A 236 8.90 -2.06 -33.06
N THR A 237 9.83 -1.13 -33.10
CA THR A 237 9.53 0.29 -33.16
C THR A 237 9.15 0.74 -34.56
N ASN A 238 8.45 1.88 -34.67
CA ASN A 238 8.22 2.53 -35.95
C ASN A 238 9.53 3.13 -36.54
N GLN A 239 9.44 3.81 -37.66
CA GLN A 239 10.60 4.42 -38.37
C GLN A 239 11.32 5.51 -37.55
N ASP A 240 10.62 6.10 -36.54
CA ASP A 240 11.16 7.11 -35.64
C ASP A 240 11.75 6.48 -34.35
N GLY A 241 11.84 5.16 -34.25
CA GLY A 241 12.29 4.44 -33.05
C GLY A 241 11.30 4.48 -31.88
N LEU A 242 10.00 4.70 -32.16
CA LEU A 242 8.96 4.82 -31.16
C LEU A 242 8.04 3.59 -31.16
N ILE A 243 7.60 3.20 -29.95
CA ILE A 243 6.56 2.18 -29.73
C ILE A 243 5.33 2.84 -29.11
N PRO A 244 4.11 2.51 -29.59
CA PRO A 244 2.88 2.95 -28.93
C PRO A 244 2.70 2.27 -27.57
N VAL A 245 2.15 3.02 -26.61
CA VAL A 245 1.85 2.55 -25.26
C VAL A 245 0.40 2.80 -24.94
N ILE A 246 -0.36 1.74 -24.77
CA ILE A 246 -1.71 1.77 -24.23
C ILE A 246 -1.58 1.83 -22.71
N VAL A 247 -2.21 2.82 -22.09
CA VAL A 247 -2.17 3.01 -20.64
C VAL A 247 -3.52 2.66 -20.04
N GLN A 248 -3.51 1.74 -19.08
CA GLN A 248 -4.70 1.19 -18.44
C GLN A 248 -4.60 1.36 -16.92
N ASP A 249 -5.70 1.75 -16.28
CA ASP A 249 -5.80 1.73 -14.83
C ASP A 249 -5.73 0.29 -14.31
N TYR A 250 -4.86 0.03 -13.31
CA TYR A 250 -4.57 -1.33 -12.87
C TYR A 250 -5.73 -1.97 -12.08
N LYS A 251 -6.55 -1.16 -11.39
CA LYS A 251 -7.71 -1.64 -10.61
C LYS A 251 -8.95 -1.77 -11.48
N THR A 252 -9.30 -0.73 -12.23
CA THR A 252 -10.55 -0.66 -12.98
C THR A 252 -10.45 -1.26 -14.38
N SER A 253 -9.25 -1.49 -14.89
CA SER A 253 -8.97 -1.88 -16.28
C SER A 253 -9.46 -0.87 -17.33
N GLU A 254 -9.77 0.37 -16.92
CA GLU A 254 -10.13 1.45 -17.82
C GLU A 254 -8.92 1.87 -18.66
N VAL A 255 -9.10 2.00 -19.98
CA VAL A 255 -8.07 2.54 -20.86
C VAL A 255 -8.03 4.06 -20.69
N LEU A 256 -6.89 4.57 -20.23
CA LEU A 256 -6.73 5.99 -19.84
C LEU A 256 -6.25 6.85 -21.01
N MET A 257 -5.23 6.40 -21.72
CA MET A 257 -4.62 7.15 -22.82
C MET A 257 -3.77 6.25 -23.72
N LEU A 258 -3.34 6.81 -24.84
CA LEU A 258 -2.28 6.27 -25.69
C LEU A 258 -1.19 7.32 -25.81
N ALA A 259 0.08 6.88 -25.65
CA ALA A 259 1.27 7.70 -25.83
C ALA A 259 2.34 6.91 -26.58
N TYR A 260 3.56 7.45 -26.68
CA TYR A 260 4.69 6.81 -27.35
C TYR A 260 5.92 6.84 -26.44
N MET A 261 6.74 5.81 -26.55
CA MET A 261 8.05 5.71 -25.89
C MET A 261 9.15 5.49 -26.94
N ASN A 262 10.33 6.04 -26.68
CA ASN A 262 11.61 5.58 -27.20
C ASN A 262 12.34 4.76 -26.15
N GLU A 263 13.51 4.23 -26.45
CA GLU A 263 14.34 3.43 -25.53
C GLU A 263 14.62 4.16 -24.22
N GLN A 264 15.00 5.43 -24.28
CA GLN A 264 15.31 6.21 -23.08
C GLN A 264 14.09 6.43 -22.18
N ALA A 265 12.91 6.73 -22.75
CA ALA A 265 11.67 6.85 -21.96
C ALA A 265 11.29 5.53 -21.29
N PHE A 266 11.55 4.40 -21.95
CA PHE A 266 11.37 3.07 -21.36
C PHE A 266 12.32 2.82 -20.19
N GLU A 267 13.60 3.10 -20.35
CA GLU A 267 14.62 2.97 -19.30
C GLU A 267 14.33 3.91 -18.09
N ASP A 268 13.93 5.14 -18.37
CA ASP A 268 13.55 6.10 -17.33
C ASP A 268 12.31 5.60 -16.56
N THR A 269 11.34 5.00 -17.26
CA THR A 269 10.15 4.37 -16.65
C THR A 269 10.54 3.24 -15.71
N LEU A 270 11.41 2.34 -16.13
CA LEU A 270 11.90 1.24 -15.30
C LEU A 270 12.69 1.75 -14.07
N SER A 271 13.47 2.81 -14.25
CA SER A 271 14.35 3.33 -13.21
C SER A 271 13.64 4.16 -12.14
N THR A 272 12.52 4.78 -12.49
CA THR A 272 11.78 5.67 -11.58
C THR A 272 10.48 5.07 -11.05
N GLY A 273 9.95 4.02 -11.74
CA GLY A 273 8.61 3.49 -11.46
C GLY A 273 7.48 4.40 -11.94
N LYS A 274 7.78 5.49 -12.65
CA LYS A 274 6.82 6.42 -13.22
C LYS A 274 6.82 6.35 -14.74
N MET A 275 5.67 6.64 -15.35
CA MET A 275 5.56 6.65 -16.80
C MET A 275 6.28 7.84 -17.42
N HIS A 276 7.27 7.56 -18.25
CA HIS A 276 7.95 8.51 -19.13
C HIS A 276 7.56 8.25 -20.56
N TYR A 277 7.39 9.29 -21.33
CA TYR A 277 6.95 9.22 -22.72
C TYR A 277 7.81 10.07 -23.63
N PHE A 278 7.71 9.84 -24.93
CA PHE A 278 8.28 10.68 -25.98
C PHE A 278 7.17 11.45 -26.69
N SER A 279 7.27 12.77 -26.68
CA SER A 279 6.34 13.65 -27.37
C SER A 279 6.75 13.81 -28.83
N ARG A 280 5.95 13.28 -29.77
CA ARG A 280 6.18 13.41 -31.22
C ARG A 280 6.15 14.86 -31.71
N SER A 281 5.30 15.69 -31.12
CA SER A 281 5.17 17.10 -31.52
C SER A 281 6.27 17.99 -30.96
N ARG A 282 6.74 17.71 -29.72
CA ARG A 282 7.83 18.47 -29.07
C ARG A 282 9.21 17.90 -29.33
N GLN A 283 9.27 16.67 -29.88
CA GLN A 283 10.53 15.92 -30.08
C GLN A 283 11.38 15.83 -28.80
N SER A 284 10.71 15.60 -27.66
CA SER A 284 11.34 15.54 -26.35
C SER A 284 10.65 14.54 -25.43
N GLN A 285 11.40 14.04 -24.47
CA GLN A 285 10.86 13.22 -23.39
C GLN A 285 10.08 14.06 -22.39
N TRP A 286 9.18 13.43 -21.64
CA TRP A 286 8.44 14.03 -20.55
C TRP A 286 7.96 12.96 -19.55
N GLU A 287 8.01 13.28 -18.27
CA GLU A 287 7.41 12.48 -17.22
C GLU A 287 5.93 12.83 -17.09
N LYS A 288 5.06 11.84 -17.07
CA LYS A 288 3.63 12.06 -16.88
C LYS A 288 3.37 12.60 -15.48
N GLY A 289 2.82 13.79 -15.41
CA GLY A 289 2.51 14.46 -14.15
C GLY A 289 3.53 15.49 -13.70
N GLU A 290 4.69 15.64 -14.36
CA GLU A 290 5.77 16.57 -13.97
C GLU A 290 5.28 18.03 -13.74
N THR A 291 4.26 18.46 -14.48
CA THR A 291 3.69 19.83 -14.36
C THR A 291 2.36 19.86 -13.61
N SER A 292 1.54 18.79 -13.75
CA SER A 292 0.17 18.77 -13.24
C SER A 292 0.01 18.07 -11.90
N GLY A 293 1.01 17.32 -11.45
CA GLY A 293 0.90 16.38 -10.32
C GLY A 293 0.12 15.09 -10.63
N HIS A 294 -0.43 14.96 -11.85
CA HIS A 294 -1.20 13.77 -12.26
C HIS A 294 -0.29 12.65 -12.75
N PHE A 295 0.48 12.08 -11.83
CA PHE A 295 1.44 11.02 -12.10
C PHE A 295 0.78 9.69 -12.49
N GLN A 296 1.57 8.85 -13.14
CA GLN A 296 1.25 7.46 -13.45
C GLN A 296 2.34 6.55 -12.90
N TYR A 297 2.01 5.80 -11.84
CA TYR A 297 2.95 4.85 -11.22
C TYR A 297 2.76 3.47 -11.83
N VAL A 298 3.86 2.89 -12.29
CA VAL A 298 3.83 1.61 -13.00
C VAL A 298 3.55 0.46 -12.03
N LYS A 299 2.56 -0.37 -12.37
CA LYS A 299 2.29 -1.65 -11.69
C LYS A 299 2.76 -2.85 -12.53
N ALA A 300 2.59 -2.78 -13.86
CA ALA A 300 3.10 -3.80 -14.76
C ALA A 300 3.24 -3.25 -16.18
N LEU A 301 4.20 -3.79 -16.94
CA LEU A 301 4.37 -3.53 -18.37
C LEU A 301 4.29 -4.86 -19.12
N PHE A 302 3.55 -4.87 -20.20
CA PHE A 302 3.39 -6.01 -21.10
C PHE A 302 3.73 -5.60 -22.53
N LEU A 303 4.32 -6.51 -23.26
CA LEU A 303 4.57 -6.38 -24.70
C LEU A 303 3.58 -7.30 -25.41
N ASP A 304 3.02 -6.86 -26.53
CA ASP A 304 2.10 -7.68 -27.29
C ASP A 304 2.79 -8.82 -28.06
N CYS A 305 2.02 -9.63 -28.77
CA CYS A 305 2.50 -10.90 -29.36
C CYS A 305 3.51 -10.73 -30.48
N ASP A 306 3.57 -9.58 -31.15
CA ASP A 306 4.51 -9.28 -32.23
C ASP A 306 5.49 -8.14 -31.89
N ASN A 307 5.52 -7.73 -30.62
CA ASN A 307 6.46 -6.80 -30.01
C ASN A 307 6.39 -5.36 -30.52
N ASP A 308 5.22 -4.92 -31.00
CA ASP A 308 5.07 -3.58 -31.58
C ASP A 308 4.18 -2.63 -30.74
N THR A 309 3.60 -3.11 -29.61
CA THR A 309 2.72 -2.33 -28.75
C THR A 309 2.96 -2.68 -27.28
N LEU A 310 3.09 -1.67 -26.41
CA LEU A 310 3.14 -1.83 -24.98
C LEU A 310 1.77 -1.61 -24.34
N LEU A 311 1.42 -2.45 -23.36
CA LEU A 311 0.35 -2.19 -22.40
C LEU A 311 0.97 -1.88 -21.03
N ALA A 312 0.74 -0.67 -20.53
CA ALA A 312 1.14 -0.25 -19.20
C ALA A 312 -0.07 -0.26 -18.25
N LYS A 313 -0.03 -1.09 -17.21
CA LYS A 313 -0.95 -1.01 -16.06
C LYS A 313 -0.39 -0.04 -15.04
N VAL A 314 -1.14 1.00 -14.73
CA VAL A 314 -0.67 2.10 -13.87
C VAL A 314 -1.67 2.43 -12.77
N HIS A 315 -1.16 2.93 -11.64
CA HIS A 315 -1.96 3.70 -10.69
C HIS A 315 -1.96 5.17 -11.15
N GLN A 316 -3.13 5.68 -11.52
CA GLN A 316 -3.30 7.05 -12.03
C GLN A 316 -3.71 8.01 -10.93
N ILE A 317 -2.89 9.02 -10.65
CA ILE A 317 -3.27 10.14 -9.80
C ILE A 317 -4.05 11.18 -10.61
N GLY A 318 -5.24 11.52 -10.18
CA GLY A 318 -6.07 12.53 -10.85
C GLY A 318 -6.44 12.17 -12.29
N ALA A 319 -6.50 13.19 -13.16
CA ALA A 319 -6.90 13.07 -14.55
C ALA A 319 -5.73 12.64 -15.47
N ALA A 320 -5.95 11.62 -16.30
CA ALA A 320 -4.96 11.26 -17.31
C ALA A 320 -4.90 12.29 -18.45
N CYS A 321 -6.05 12.86 -18.82
CA CYS A 321 -6.17 13.83 -19.91
C CYS A 321 -5.81 15.25 -19.46
N HIS A 322 -5.17 16.02 -20.34
CA HIS A 322 -4.87 17.45 -20.12
C HIS A 322 -6.13 18.34 -20.05
N THR A 323 -7.29 17.83 -20.49
CA THR A 323 -8.58 18.53 -20.38
C THR A 323 -9.22 18.39 -18.99
N GLY A 324 -8.60 17.63 -18.08
CA GLY A 324 -9.17 17.29 -16.76
C GLY A 324 -10.06 16.06 -16.76
N SER A 325 -10.26 15.39 -17.91
CA SER A 325 -10.98 14.10 -17.97
C SER A 325 -10.11 12.96 -17.44
N ARG A 326 -10.73 11.99 -16.73
CA ARG A 326 -10.03 10.81 -16.24
C ARG A 326 -9.35 10.01 -17.36
N SER A 327 -10.06 9.81 -18.49
CA SER A 327 -9.55 9.14 -19.69
C SER A 327 -9.50 10.12 -20.87
N CYS A 328 -8.60 9.88 -21.81
CA CYS A 328 -8.57 10.60 -23.10
C CYS A 328 -9.67 10.13 -24.07
N PHE A 329 -10.33 9.01 -23.80
CA PHE A 329 -11.32 8.38 -24.68
C PHE A 329 -12.76 8.74 -24.26
N PHE A 330 -13.05 10.05 -24.12
CA PHE A 330 -14.36 10.55 -23.69
C PHE A 330 -15.26 10.98 -24.85
N GLN A 331 -14.78 11.01 -26.09
CA GLN A 331 -15.56 11.37 -27.27
C GLN A 331 -16.06 10.11 -27.98
N THR A 332 -17.38 9.95 -28.07
CA THR A 332 -17.97 8.86 -28.84
C THR A 332 -17.92 9.18 -30.33
N LEU A 333 -17.17 8.40 -31.10
CA LEU A 333 -17.10 8.52 -32.55
C LEU A 333 -18.27 7.80 -33.26
N ALA A 334 -18.60 6.58 -32.84
CA ALA A 334 -19.70 5.78 -33.31
C ALA A 334 -20.13 4.80 -32.22
N GLN A 335 -21.43 4.58 -32.09
CA GLN A 335 -21.98 3.69 -31.09
C GLN A 335 -23.23 3.00 -31.62
N LYS A 336 -23.35 1.67 -31.40
CA LYS A 336 -24.62 0.97 -31.51
C LYS A 336 -25.31 0.97 -30.16
N GLU A 337 -26.61 0.81 -30.15
CA GLU A 337 -27.34 0.52 -28.93
C GLU A 337 -26.90 -0.83 -28.36
N TYR A 338 -26.43 -0.85 -27.13
CA TYR A 338 -26.00 -2.03 -26.37
C TYR A 338 -26.19 -1.82 -24.89
N GLN A 339 -26.26 -2.91 -24.14
CA GLN A 339 -26.26 -2.80 -22.67
C GLN A 339 -24.93 -2.24 -22.21
N THR A 340 -24.97 -1.09 -21.58
CA THR A 340 -23.79 -0.37 -21.08
C THR A 340 -23.36 -0.83 -19.70
N SER A 341 -24.18 -1.60 -18.98
CA SER A 341 -23.87 -2.11 -17.65
C SER A 341 -22.71 -3.09 -17.71
N ASN A 342 -21.60 -2.73 -17.06
CA ASN A 342 -20.51 -3.66 -16.79
C ASN A 342 -20.87 -4.44 -15.52
N PRO A 343 -21.07 -5.78 -15.59
CA PRO A 343 -21.48 -6.58 -14.44
C PRO A 343 -20.52 -6.44 -13.24
N LEU A 344 -19.23 -6.25 -13.47
CA LEU A 344 -18.24 -6.09 -12.41
C LEU A 344 -18.26 -4.67 -11.80
N LYS A 345 -18.68 -3.67 -12.60
CA LYS A 345 -18.72 -2.27 -12.17
C LYS A 345 -20.03 -1.88 -11.48
N VAL A 346 -21.11 -2.63 -11.71
CA VAL A 346 -22.43 -2.33 -11.13
C VAL A 346 -22.37 -2.20 -9.62
N PHE A 347 -21.59 -3.04 -8.94
CA PHE A 347 -21.45 -2.98 -7.48
C PHE A 347 -20.81 -1.66 -7.02
N GLU A 348 -19.77 -1.20 -7.69
CA GLU A 348 -19.11 0.09 -7.40
C GLU A 348 -20.05 1.26 -7.67
N ASP A 349 -20.72 1.26 -8.84
CA ASP A 349 -21.61 2.34 -9.25
C ASP A 349 -22.81 2.49 -8.28
N VAL A 350 -23.43 1.38 -7.89
CA VAL A 350 -24.54 1.38 -6.90
C VAL A 350 -24.04 1.82 -5.52
N PHE A 351 -22.89 1.31 -5.08
CA PHE A 351 -22.32 1.66 -3.79
C PHE A 351 -21.95 3.14 -3.72
N ALA A 352 -21.38 3.72 -4.79
CA ALA A 352 -21.09 5.15 -4.88
C ALA A 352 -22.36 6.00 -4.75
N VAL A 353 -23.46 5.58 -5.39
CA VAL A 353 -24.76 6.26 -5.22
C VAL A 353 -25.28 6.18 -3.78
N ILE A 354 -25.12 5.03 -3.11
CA ILE A 354 -25.53 4.86 -1.71
C ILE A 354 -24.70 5.76 -0.79
N GLN A 355 -23.37 5.82 -0.98
CA GLN A 355 -22.48 6.72 -0.24
C GLN A 355 -22.82 8.20 -0.47
N ASP A 356 -23.08 8.58 -1.73
CA ASP A 356 -23.52 9.95 -2.04
C ASP A 356 -24.82 10.31 -1.32
N ARG A 357 -25.79 9.39 -1.24
CA ARG A 357 -27.04 9.62 -0.51
C ARG A 357 -26.84 9.80 1.00
N LYS A 358 -25.82 9.23 1.57
CA LYS A 358 -25.46 9.44 2.99
C LYS A 358 -24.91 10.85 3.23
N ILE A 359 -24.09 11.36 2.28
CA ILE A 359 -23.45 12.68 2.38
C ILE A 359 -24.39 13.79 1.89
N HIS A 360 -25.11 13.56 0.81
CA HIS A 360 -26.04 14.49 0.17
C HIS A 360 -27.45 13.90 0.13
N PRO A 361 -28.23 13.99 1.24
CA PRO A 361 -29.57 13.44 1.33
C PRO A 361 -30.49 14.02 0.24
N LYS A 362 -31.33 13.13 -0.33
CA LYS A 362 -32.32 13.50 -1.33
C LYS A 362 -33.71 13.16 -0.82
N GLU A 363 -34.63 14.12 -0.88
CA GLU A 363 -36.03 13.94 -0.47
C GLU A 363 -36.72 12.78 -1.25
N GLY A 364 -37.43 11.93 -0.52
CA GLY A 364 -38.09 10.74 -1.08
C GLY A 364 -37.17 9.55 -1.37
N SER A 365 -35.88 9.63 -1.04
CA SER A 365 -34.95 8.52 -1.22
C SER A 365 -35.15 7.43 -0.18
N TYR A 366 -35.34 6.18 -0.66
CA TYR A 366 -35.40 5.01 0.22
C TYR A 366 -34.08 4.77 0.97
N THR A 367 -32.95 5.02 0.31
CA THR A 367 -31.63 4.94 0.94
C THR A 367 -31.51 5.89 2.13
N ASN A 368 -31.96 7.14 1.99
CA ASN A 368 -31.96 8.11 3.08
C ASN A 368 -32.90 7.69 4.20
N TYR A 369 -34.08 7.15 3.88
CA TYR A 369 -34.97 6.60 4.89
C TYR A 369 -34.27 5.51 5.74
N LEU A 370 -33.47 4.63 5.14
CA LEU A 370 -32.74 3.60 5.88
C LEU A 370 -31.70 4.20 6.82
N PHE A 371 -30.92 5.20 6.35
CA PHE A 371 -29.95 5.91 7.19
C PHE A 371 -30.63 6.68 8.32
N ASP A 372 -31.74 7.36 8.07
CA ASP A 372 -32.50 8.10 9.07
C ASP A 372 -33.10 7.20 10.17
N LYS A 373 -33.50 5.97 9.81
CA LYS A 373 -33.99 4.97 10.76
C LYS A 373 -32.87 4.24 11.52
N GLY A 374 -31.63 4.36 11.04
CA GLY A 374 -30.45 3.86 11.70
C GLY A 374 -30.22 2.36 11.55
N ILE A 375 -29.16 1.92 12.23
CA ILE A 375 -28.59 0.58 12.08
C ILE A 375 -29.57 -0.56 12.28
N ASP A 376 -30.49 -0.47 13.26
CA ASP A 376 -31.44 -1.54 13.54
C ASP A 376 -32.40 -1.78 12.36
N LYS A 377 -32.81 -0.71 11.66
CA LYS A 377 -33.64 -0.84 10.47
C LYS A 377 -32.88 -1.45 9.30
N ILE A 378 -31.61 -1.07 9.13
CA ILE A 378 -30.73 -1.64 8.10
C ILE A 378 -30.53 -3.14 8.34
N LEU A 379 -30.16 -3.53 9.58
CA LEU A 379 -29.96 -4.94 9.96
C LEU A 379 -31.23 -5.77 9.82
N LYS A 380 -32.39 -5.18 10.18
CA LYS A 380 -33.69 -5.83 9.96
C LYS A 380 -33.90 -6.17 8.49
N LYS A 381 -33.61 -5.22 7.58
CA LYS A 381 -33.76 -5.45 6.14
C LYS A 381 -32.78 -6.50 5.62
N VAL A 382 -31.51 -6.46 6.02
CA VAL A 382 -30.54 -7.52 5.64
C VAL A 382 -31.04 -8.91 6.07
N GLY A 383 -31.62 -9.05 7.28
CA GLY A 383 -32.16 -10.31 7.76
C GLY A 383 -33.45 -10.76 7.01
N GLU A 384 -34.33 -9.80 6.68
CA GLU A 384 -35.54 -10.06 5.87
C GLU A 384 -35.15 -10.62 4.49
N GLU A 385 -34.30 -9.91 3.73
CA GLU A 385 -33.89 -10.32 2.38
C GLU A 385 -33.11 -11.66 2.38
N ALA A 386 -32.25 -11.88 3.39
CA ALA A 386 -31.59 -13.18 3.53
C ALA A 386 -32.59 -14.34 3.73
N THR A 387 -33.69 -14.10 4.45
CA THR A 387 -34.75 -15.09 4.65
C THR A 387 -35.56 -15.30 3.37
N GLU A 388 -35.83 -14.22 2.63
CA GLU A 388 -36.57 -14.27 1.37
C GLU A 388 -35.78 -15.03 0.30
N ILE A 389 -34.44 -14.90 0.24
CA ILE A 389 -33.58 -15.76 -0.60
C ILE A 389 -33.81 -17.26 -0.30
N VAL A 390 -33.85 -17.64 0.99
CA VAL A 390 -34.04 -19.04 1.39
C VAL A 390 -35.41 -19.55 0.95
N ILE A 391 -36.44 -18.73 1.01
CA ILE A 391 -37.81 -19.05 0.58
C ILE A 391 -37.84 -19.17 -0.95
N ALA A 392 -37.37 -18.17 -1.66
CA ALA A 392 -37.33 -18.11 -3.12
C ALA A 392 -36.53 -19.28 -3.74
N ALA A 393 -35.45 -19.71 -3.07
CA ALA A 393 -34.65 -20.85 -3.52
C ALA A 393 -35.37 -22.19 -3.48
N LYS A 394 -36.55 -22.27 -2.85
CA LYS A 394 -37.43 -23.45 -2.87
C LYS A 394 -38.40 -23.45 -4.04
N ASN A 395 -38.58 -22.32 -4.70
CA ASN A 395 -39.46 -22.18 -5.84
C ASN A 395 -38.74 -22.59 -7.13
N PRO A 396 -39.44 -23.15 -8.13
CA PRO A 396 -38.81 -23.57 -9.38
C PRO A 396 -38.43 -22.41 -10.31
N ASP A 397 -38.94 -21.18 -10.06
CA ASP A 397 -38.63 -19.99 -10.84
C ASP A 397 -37.36 -19.28 -10.33
N PRO A 398 -36.28 -19.25 -11.11
CA PRO A 398 -35.02 -18.57 -10.69
C PRO A 398 -35.15 -17.04 -10.65
N GLU A 399 -36.21 -16.45 -11.23
CA GLU A 399 -36.41 -15.00 -11.22
C GLU A 399 -36.61 -14.46 -9.81
N GLU A 400 -37.35 -15.14 -8.95
CA GLU A 400 -37.55 -14.75 -7.56
C GLU A 400 -36.19 -14.71 -6.80
N VAL A 401 -35.37 -15.75 -6.93
CA VAL A 401 -34.05 -15.81 -6.31
C VAL A 401 -33.17 -14.64 -6.76
N LYS A 402 -33.24 -14.28 -8.04
CA LYS A 402 -32.51 -13.14 -8.61
C LYS A 402 -32.92 -11.82 -7.94
N TYR A 403 -34.21 -11.58 -7.76
CA TYR A 403 -34.72 -10.37 -7.10
C TYR A 403 -34.26 -10.30 -5.64
N GLU A 404 -34.46 -11.36 -4.89
CA GLU A 404 -34.09 -11.38 -3.45
C GLU A 404 -32.58 -11.26 -3.23
N ILE A 405 -31.75 -11.88 -4.08
CA ILE A 405 -30.29 -11.68 -4.02
C ILE A 405 -29.93 -10.22 -4.32
N SER A 406 -30.60 -9.58 -5.28
CA SER A 406 -30.32 -8.18 -5.64
C SER A 406 -30.68 -7.23 -4.49
N ASP A 407 -31.82 -7.45 -3.85
CA ASP A 407 -32.28 -6.67 -2.70
C ASP A 407 -31.39 -6.90 -1.46
N PHE A 408 -30.98 -8.14 -1.22
CA PHE A 408 -30.01 -8.47 -0.18
C PHE A 408 -28.67 -7.72 -0.38
N LEU A 409 -28.10 -7.79 -1.60
CA LEU A 409 -26.84 -7.09 -1.93
C LEU A 409 -26.99 -5.58 -1.76
N TYR A 410 -28.12 -5.01 -2.17
CA TYR A 410 -28.40 -3.58 -1.97
C TYR A 410 -28.40 -3.20 -0.47
N HIS A 411 -29.10 -3.95 0.38
CA HIS A 411 -29.15 -3.67 1.83
C HIS A 411 -27.81 -3.95 2.53
N VAL A 412 -27.02 -4.92 2.03
CA VAL A 412 -25.64 -5.13 2.48
C VAL A 412 -24.76 -3.93 2.13
N MET A 413 -24.90 -3.34 0.93
CA MET A 413 -24.17 -2.12 0.55
C MET A 413 -24.55 -0.92 1.42
N VAL A 414 -25.83 -0.78 1.81
CA VAL A 414 -26.26 0.25 2.79
C VAL A 414 -25.60 0.02 4.14
N LEU A 415 -25.53 -1.22 4.61
CA LEU A 415 -24.84 -1.59 5.84
C LEU A 415 -23.33 -1.29 5.75
N MET A 416 -22.71 -1.62 4.63
CA MET A 416 -21.29 -1.30 4.38
C MET A 416 -21.06 0.21 4.47
N ALA A 417 -21.86 1.03 3.81
CA ALA A 417 -21.78 2.50 3.88
C ALA A 417 -21.99 3.02 5.29
N GLU A 418 -22.91 2.41 6.07
CA GLU A 418 -23.14 2.79 7.47
C GLU A 418 -21.95 2.47 8.37
N LYS A 419 -21.27 1.36 8.13
CA LYS A 419 -20.09 0.90 8.89
C LYS A 419 -18.75 1.41 8.35
N GLY A 420 -18.74 2.08 7.20
CA GLY A 420 -17.51 2.53 6.55
C GLY A 420 -16.68 1.38 5.97
N VAL A 421 -17.31 0.28 5.57
CA VAL A 421 -16.67 -0.86 4.92
C VAL A 421 -16.75 -0.69 3.40
N THR A 422 -15.67 -0.99 2.69
CA THR A 422 -15.56 -0.85 1.22
C THR A 422 -15.64 -2.20 0.50
N TRP A 423 -15.93 -2.17 -0.81
CA TRP A 423 -15.83 -3.35 -1.65
C TRP A 423 -14.40 -3.90 -1.74
N GLU A 424 -13.40 -3.02 -1.67
CA GLU A 424 -12.00 -3.42 -1.68
C GLU A 424 -11.67 -4.31 -0.48
N GLU A 425 -12.12 -3.93 0.72
CA GLU A 425 -11.94 -4.74 1.94
C GLU A 425 -12.68 -6.09 1.85
N ILE A 426 -13.90 -6.09 1.33
CA ILE A 426 -14.68 -7.33 1.18
C ILE A 426 -14.04 -8.27 0.16
N THR A 427 -13.61 -7.74 -0.98
CA THR A 427 -12.99 -8.55 -2.04
C THR A 427 -11.62 -9.06 -1.64
N GLN A 428 -10.84 -8.27 -0.89
CA GLN A 428 -9.56 -8.72 -0.33
C GLN A 428 -9.75 -9.88 0.65
N GLU A 429 -10.72 -9.79 1.55
CA GLU A 429 -11.05 -10.88 2.48
C GLU A 429 -11.54 -12.14 1.74
N LEU A 430 -12.33 -11.97 0.69
CA LEU A 430 -12.76 -13.09 -0.14
C LEU A 430 -11.62 -13.73 -0.92
N ALA A 431 -10.67 -12.94 -1.43
CA ALA A 431 -9.52 -13.43 -2.18
C ALA A 431 -8.54 -14.24 -1.30
N ASN A 432 -8.54 -13.98 0.01
CA ASN A 432 -7.70 -14.69 0.99
C ASN A 432 -8.30 -16.01 1.49
N ARG A 433 -9.51 -16.40 1.05
CA ARG A 433 -10.18 -17.66 1.39
C ARG A 433 -9.89 -18.76 0.38
#